data_b49e66b9edd7e7787098b15ad8b3bb3c
#
_entry.id   b49e66b9edd7e7787098b15ad8b3bb3c
#
_cell.length_a   1.000
_cell.length_b   1.000
_cell.length_c   1.000
_cell.angle_alpha   90.00
_cell.angle_beta   90.00
_cell.angle_gamma   90.00
#
_symmetry.space_group_name_H-M   'P 1'
#
loop_
_entity.id
_entity.type
_entity.pdbx_description
1 polymer ?
#
loop_
_entity_poly.entity_id
_entity_poly.type
_entity_poly.pdbx_seq_one_letter_code
_entity_poly.pdbx_strand_id
1 'polypeptide(L)'
;ETALLVDENNSSLSTKQWVAIVIAHEIAHQWFGNLVTMKWWTDLWLNEGFASYMENLCTDHLFPEWHVWDLYLADRYAVALRLDALANSHPVEVTVRHPDEISEIFDMVSYAKGSAVIRMLAEYLGHDTFRDGLRHYLKKHSYNNTETVQLWESFEKISKKNVVKM
;
A
#
# COMPACT_ATOMS: atom_id res chain seq x y z
N GLU A 1 -17.14 14.27 0.48
CA GLU A 1 -17.20 15.19 1.64
C GLU A 1 -16.97 14.43 2.95
N THR A 2 -17.71 13.35 3.22
CA THR A 2 -17.65 12.61 4.51
C THR A 2 -16.27 12.06 4.88
N ALA A 3 -15.41 11.77 3.90
CA ALA A 3 -14.05 11.30 4.12
C ALA A 3 -13.02 12.42 4.36
N LEU A 4 -13.40 13.68 4.24
CA LEU A 4 -12.48 14.83 4.34
C LEU A 4 -12.92 15.87 5.38
N LEU A 5 -14.16 15.83 5.83
CA LEU A 5 -14.69 16.78 6.79
C LEU A 5 -14.65 16.21 8.20
N VAL A 6 -14.04 16.96 9.10
CA VAL A 6 -13.96 16.66 10.53
C VAL A 6 -14.29 17.90 11.33
N ASP A 7 -15.10 17.75 12.37
CA ASP A 7 -15.32 18.75 13.40
C ASP A 7 -14.45 18.38 14.61
N GLU A 8 -13.62 19.33 15.05
CA GLU A 8 -12.65 19.10 16.12
C GLU A 8 -13.31 18.69 17.44
N ASN A 9 -14.49 19.24 17.74
CA ASN A 9 -15.19 19.03 18.99
C ASN A 9 -16.26 17.93 18.95
N ASN A 10 -16.88 17.72 17.78
CA ASN A 10 -18.07 16.87 17.65
C ASN A 10 -17.81 15.55 16.89
N SER A 11 -16.76 15.47 16.07
CA SER A 11 -16.44 14.23 15.36
C SER A 11 -15.90 13.16 16.30
N SER A 12 -16.35 11.92 16.11
CA SER A 12 -15.82 10.77 16.84
C SER A 12 -14.35 10.53 16.54
N LEU A 13 -13.65 9.84 17.45
CA LEU A 13 -12.26 9.46 17.22
C LEU A 13 -12.12 8.64 15.93
N SER A 14 -13.01 7.69 15.69
CA SER A 14 -13.00 6.87 14.47
C SER A 14 -13.16 7.69 13.19
N THR A 15 -13.98 8.76 13.22
CA THR A 15 -14.10 9.71 12.10
C THR A 15 -12.79 10.45 11.87
N LYS A 16 -12.16 10.93 12.94
CA LYS A 16 -10.86 11.65 12.86
C LYS A 16 -9.76 10.74 12.31
N GLN A 17 -9.68 9.51 12.81
CA GLN A 17 -8.75 8.48 12.31
C GLN A 17 -8.98 8.19 10.83
N TRP A 18 -10.24 8.00 10.42
CA TRP A 18 -10.59 7.73 9.03
C TRP A 18 -10.17 8.87 8.09
N VAL A 19 -10.47 10.13 8.46
CA VAL A 19 -10.08 11.31 7.67
C VAL A 19 -8.56 11.41 7.54
N ALA A 20 -7.81 11.21 8.63
CA ALA A 20 -6.35 11.25 8.59
C ALA A 20 -5.76 10.14 7.70
N ILE A 21 -6.27 8.92 7.80
CA ILE A 21 -5.86 7.76 6.99
C ILE A 21 -6.13 8.03 5.51
N VAL A 22 -7.34 8.47 5.15
CA VAL A 22 -7.68 8.76 3.74
C VAL A 22 -6.80 9.86 3.17
N ILE A 23 -6.58 10.96 3.91
CA ILE A 23 -5.70 12.04 3.44
C ILE A 23 -4.28 11.53 3.24
N ALA A 24 -3.74 10.74 4.16
CA ALA A 24 -2.40 10.17 4.04
C ALA A 24 -2.30 9.21 2.84
N HIS A 25 -3.35 8.43 2.57
CA HIS A 25 -3.47 7.56 1.39
C HIS A 25 -3.37 8.37 0.10
N GLU A 26 -4.21 9.38 -0.07
CA GLU A 26 -4.22 10.22 -1.27
C GLU A 26 -2.91 11.01 -1.47
N ILE A 27 -2.27 11.42 -0.38
CA ILE A 27 -0.94 12.03 -0.45
C ILE A 27 0.10 11.02 -0.92
N ALA A 28 0.06 9.76 -0.44
CA ALA A 28 1.00 8.73 -0.86
C ALA A 28 0.91 8.43 -2.37
N HIS A 29 -0.27 8.55 -2.95
CA HIS A 29 -0.46 8.42 -4.40
C HIS A 29 0.31 9.44 -5.23
N GLN A 30 0.78 10.56 -4.65
CA GLN A 30 1.63 11.50 -5.37
C GLN A 30 2.96 10.86 -5.79
N TRP A 31 3.41 9.82 -5.07
CA TRP A 31 4.60 9.02 -5.41
C TRP A 31 4.21 7.68 -6.04
N PHE A 32 3.30 6.94 -5.42
CA PHE A 32 2.86 5.60 -5.82
C PHE A 32 1.55 5.69 -6.59
N GLY A 33 1.64 5.99 -7.87
CA GLY A 33 0.51 6.22 -8.77
C GLY A 33 0.77 7.38 -9.73
N ASN A 34 1.29 8.52 -9.23
CA ASN A 34 1.50 9.72 -10.04
C ASN A 34 2.96 9.84 -10.50
N LEU A 35 3.93 9.90 -9.57
CA LEU A 35 5.35 10.01 -9.95
C LEU A 35 5.83 8.73 -10.65
N VAL A 36 5.47 7.58 -10.13
CA VAL A 36 5.68 6.27 -10.74
C VAL A 36 4.33 5.58 -10.83
N THR A 37 3.91 5.23 -12.02
CA THR A 37 2.60 4.63 -12.29
C THR A 37 2.76 3.16 -12.66
N MET A 38 1.87 2.29 -12.23
CA MET A 38 1.83 0.91 -12.72
C MET A 38 1.74 0.89 -14.25
N LYS A 39 2.36 -0.09 -14.89
CA LYS A 39 2.32 -0.24 -16.35
C LYS A 39 0.95 -0.70 -16.84
N TRP A 40 0.32 -1.56 -16.08
CA TRP A 40 -1.02 -2.06 -16.32
C TRP A 40 -1.72 -2.40 -15.00
N TRP A 41 -3.01 -2.63 -15.04
CA TRP A 41 -3.85 -2.92 -13.88
C TRP A 41 -3.43 -4.18 -13.11
N THR A 42 -2.75 -5.12 -13.76
CA THR A 42 -2.14 -6.30 -13.09
C THR A 42 -1.27 -5.90 -11.89
N ASP A 43 -0.61 -4.76 -11.98
CA ASP A 43 0.28 -4.24 -10.94
C ASP A 43 -0.40 -3.19 -10.04
N LEU A 44 -1.75 -3.18 -9.94
CA LEU A 44 -2.51 -2.21 -9.13
C LEU A 44 -2.00 -2.09 -7.69
N TRP A 45 -1.55 -3.19 -7.11
CA TRP A 45 -1.02 -3.23 -5.76
C TRP A 45 0.24 -2.38 -5.55
N LEU A 46 1.00 -2.06 -6.62
CA LEU A 46 2.12 -1.12 -6.56
C LEU A 46 1.67 0.30 -6.20
N ASN A 47 0.44 0.65 -6.52
CA ASN A 47 -0.17 1.92 -6.15
C ASN A 47 -0.92 1.76 -4.81
N GLU A 48 -1.96 0.94 -4.79
CA GLU A 48 -2.89 0.83 -3.66
C GLU A 48 -2.28 0.17 -2.42
N GLY A 49 -1.48 -0.87 -2.60
CA GLY A 49 -0.78 -1.53 -1.49
C GLY A 49 0.24 -0.59 -0.84
N PHE A 50 1.01 0.19 -1.64
CA PHE A 50 1.92 1.19 -1.09
C PHE A 50 1.19 2.35 -0.43
N ALA A 51 0.13 2.88 -1.04
CA ALA A 51 -0.68 3.92 -0.41
C ALA A 51 -1.26 3.44 0.92
N SER A 52 -1.77 2.20 0.98
CA SER A 52 -2.29 1.58 2.21
C SER A 52 -1.20 1.33 3.27
N TYR A 53 0.02 1.02 2.88
CA TYR A 53 1.13 0.92 3.84
C TYR A 53 1.52 2.31 4.37
N MET A 54 1.67 3.29 3.49
CA MET A 54 2.11 4.64 3.83
C MET A 54 1.06 5.41 4.64
N GLU A 55 -0.24 5.19 4.41
CA GLU A 55 -1.31 5.82 5.21
C GLU A 55 -1.17 5.46 6.69
N ASN A 56 -0.91 4.16 6.97
CA ASN A 56 -0.73 3.70 8.34
C ASN A 56 0.59 4.20 8.95
N LEU A 57 1.69 4.12 8.19
CA LEU A 57 3.00 4.60 8.65
C LEU A 57 2.97 6.10 8.96
N CYS A 58 2.33 6.91 8.11
CA CYS A 58 2.21 8.35 8.28
C CYS A 58 1.32 8.68 9.47
N THR A 59 0.15 8.04 9.58
CA THR A 59 -0.82 8.31 10.65
C THR A 59 -0.27 7.89 12.01
N ASP A 60 0.42 6.75 12.10
CA ASP A 60 1.09 6.30 13.32
C ASP A 60 2.19 7.27 13.79
N HIS A 61 2.93 7.84 12.84
CA HIS A 61 3.95 8.83 13.14
C HIS A 61 3.36 10.15 13.65
N LEU A 62 2.23 10.61 13.06
CA LEU A 62 1.59 11.88 13.44
C LEU A 62 0.74 11.77 14.70
N PHE A 63 0.13 10.62 14.92
CA PHE A 63 -0.82 10.35 16.02
C PHE A 63 -0.53 8.99 16.66
N PRO A 64 0.65 8.83 17.33
CA PRO A 64 1.06 7.54 17.89
C PRO A 64 0.08 7.00 18.95
N GLU A 65 -0.63 7.89 19.62
CA GLU A 65 -1.66 7.54 20.62
C GLU A 65 -2.91 6.87 20.02
N TRP A 66 -3.06 6.87 18.70
CA TRP A 66 -4.20 6.24 18.03
C TRP A 66 -3.98 4.75 17.76
N HIS A 67 -2.77 4.25 17.92
CA HIS A 67 -2.43 2.83 17.73
C HIS A 67 -2.96 2.27 16.40
N VAL A 68 -2.75 2.99 15.29
CA VAL A 68 -3.35 2.66 13.99
C VAL A 68 -2.92 1.30 13.45
N TRP A 69 -1.75 0.80 13.84
CA TRP A 69 -1.32 -0.55 13.47
C TRP A 69 -2.14 -1.66 14.12
N ASP A 70 -2.66 -1.44 15.33
CA ASP A 70 -3.58 -2.39 15.98
C ASP A 70 -4.93 -2.39 15.26
N LEU A 71 -5.44 -1.21 14.88
CA LEU A 71 -6.64 -1.08 14.06
C LEU A 71 -6.45 -1.73 12.68
N TYR A 72 -5.29 -1.52 12.04
CA TYR A 72 -4.96 -2.16 10.78
C TYR A 72 -5.04 -3.69 10.87
N LEU A 73 -4.49 -4.29 11.94
CA LEU A 73 -4.53 -5.74 12.14
C LEU A 73 -5.96 -6.24 12.33
N ALA A 74 -6.78 -5.53 13.14
CA ALA A 74 -8.13 -5.94 13.47
C ALA A 74 -9.11 -5.78 12.29
N ASP A 75 -9.08 -4.62 11.63
CA ASP A 75 -10.11 -4.20 10.69
C ASP A 75 -9.74 -4.43 9.22
N ARG A 76 -8.44 -4.39 8.88
CA ARG A 76 -7.99 -4.52 7.50
C ARG A 76 -7.37 -5.88 7.22
N TYR A 77 -6.32 -6.22 7.97
CA TYR A 77 -5.57 -7.46 7.75
C TYR A 77 -6.41 -8.71 8.00
N ALA A 78 -7.19 -8.74 9.11
CA ALA A 78 -8.08 -9.86 9.41
C ALA A 78 -9.19 -10.04 8.36
N VAL A 79 -9.70 -8.94 7.77
CA VAL A 79 -10.66 -9.00 6.67
C VAL A 79 -10.00 -9.56 5.41
N ALA A 80 -8.79 -9.07 5.05
CA ALA A 80 -8.06 -9.58 3.91
C ALA A 80 -7.78 -11.08 4.01
N LEU A 81 -7.38 -11.59 5.18
CA LEU A 81 -7.16 -13.02 5.40
C LEU A 81 -8.45 -13.84 5.20
N ARG A 82 -9.61 -13.33 5.65
CA ARG A 82 -10.89 -14.02 5.45
C ARG A 82 -11.26 -14.10 3.98
N LEU A 83 -11.07 -13.03 3.21
CA LEU A 83 -11.32 -13.02 1.77
C LEU A 83 -10.33 -13.90 1.01
N ASP A 84 -9.05 -13.84 1.39
CA ASP A 84 -7.99 -14.63 0.77
C ASP A 84 -8.12 -16.14 1.03
N ALA A 85 -8.84 -16.54 2.07
CA ALA A 85 -9.15 -17.93 2.36
C ALA A 85 -10.27 -18.53 1.48
N LEU A 86 -10.96 -17.72 0.70
CA LEU A 86 -12.05 -18.17 -0.17
C LEU A 86 -11.50 -18.86 -1.43
N ALA A 87 -12.22 -19.85 -1.94
CA ALA A 87 -11.83 -20.60 -3.14
C ALA A 87 -11.72 -19.73 -4.41
N ASN A 88 -12.41 -18.58 -4.43
CA ASN A 88 -12.39 -17.60 -5.50
C ASN A 88 -11.48 -16.41 -5.22
N SER A 89 -10.56 -16.53 -4.26
CA SER A 89 -9.54 -15.51 -4.03
C SER A 89 -8.57 -15.38 -5.21
N HIS A 90 -7.90 -14.26 -5.30
CA HIS A 90 -6.88 -14.00 -6.32
C HIS A 90 -5.53 -13.60 -5.67
N PRO A 91 -4.40 -13.76 -6.38
CA PRO A 91 -3.12 -13.25 -5.92
C PRO A 91 -3.13 -11.71 -5.89
N VAL A 92 -2.18 -11.11 -5.16
CA VAL A 92 -1.99 -9.64 -5.14
C VAL A 92 -1.72 -9.10 -6.54
N GLU A 93 -0.96 -9.85 -7.34
CA GLU A 93 -0.69 -9.59 -8.75
C GLU A 93 -1.61 -10.46 -9.58
N VAL A 94 -2.71 -9.88 -10.06
CA VAL A 94 -3.76 -10.59 -10.81
C VAL A 94 -3.79 -10.14 -12.26
N THR A 95 -3.79 -11.10 -13.18
CA THR A 95 -3.84 -10.77 -14.62
C THR A 95 -5.17 -10.14 -14.98
N VAL A 96 -5.13 -8.90 -15.45
CA VAL A 96 -6.28 -8.16 -15.98
C VAL A 96 -6.19 -8.13 -17.50
N ARG A 97 -7.18 -8.71 -18.17
CA ARG A 97 -7.22 -8.85 -19.63
C ARG A 97 -8.19 -7.88 -20.30
N HIS A 98 -9.24 -7.50 -19.58
CA HIS A 98 -10.29 -6.63 -20.09
C HIS A 98 -10.61 -5.50 -19.11
N PRO A 99 -10.94 -4.29 -19.58
CA PRO A 99 -11.29 -3.16 -18.70
C PRO A 99 -12.44 -3.44 -17.73
N ASP A 100 -13.38 -4.30 -18.09
CA ASP A 100 -14.53 -4.65 -17.22
C ASP A 100 -14.10 -5.42 -15.96
N GLU A 101 -12.92 -6.06 -15.97
CA GLU A 101 -12.35 -6.76 -14.82
C GLU A 101 -11.73 -5.80 -13.78
N ILE A 102 -11.47 -4.54 -14.16
CA ILE A 102 -10.74 -3.59 -13.33
C ILE A 102 -11.46 -3.33 -12.00
N SER A 103 -12.78 -3.16 -12.03
CA SER A 103 -13.55 -2.88 -10.81
C SER A 103 -13.49 -4.02 -9.77
N GLU A 104 -13.23 -5.25 -10.20
CA GLU A 104 -13.19 -6.43 -9.34
C GLU A 104 -11.91 -6.52 -8.50
N ILE A 105 -10.82 -5.89 -8.97
CA ILE A 105 -9.52 -5.93 -8.28
C ILE A 105 -9.29 -4.77 -7.29
N PHE A 106 -10.20 -3.80 -7.23
CA PHE A 106 -10.22 -2.78 -6.18
C PHE A 106 -10.83 -3.35 -4.89
N ASP A 107 -10.14 -4.26 -4.27
CA ASP A 107 -10.61 -5.03 -3.12
C ASP A 107 -9.57 -5.11 -1.98
N MET A 108 -9.94 -5.76 -0.89
CA MET A 108 -9.06 -5.92 0.28
C MET A 108 -7.82 -6.78 0.02
N VAL A 109 -7.78 -7.56 -1.07
CA VAL A 109 -6.57 -8.30 -1.45
C VAL A 109 -5.55 -7.33 -2.02
N SER A 110 -5.93 -6.47 -2.95
CA SER A 110 -5.03 -5.47 -3.53
C SER A 110 -4.54 -4.45 -2.49
N TYR A 111 -5.43 -3.98 -1.60
CA TYR A 111 -5.12 -2.96 -0.59
C TYR A 111 -4.44 -3.56 0.65
N ALA A 112 -5.14 -4.39 1.40
CA ALA A 112 -4.68 -4.83 2.71
C ALA A 112 -3.65 -5.98 2.63
N LYS A 113 -3.84 -6.98 1.77
CA LYS A 113 -2.83 -8.02 1.56
C LYS A 113 -1.59 -7.41 0.88
N GLY A 114 -1.77 -6.52 -0.13
CA GLY A 114 -0.67 -5.80 -0.76
C GLY A 114 0.16 -5.03 0.27
N SER A 115 -0.49 -4.23 1.12
CA SER A 115 0.21 -3.48 2.19
C SER A 115 0.87 -4.38 3.24
N ALA A 116 0.29 -5.55 3.55
CA ALA A 116 0.90 -6.53 4.45
C ALA A 116 2.20 -7.11 3.88
N VAL A 117 2.23 -7.45 2.59
CA VAL A 117 3.45 -7.90 1.89
C VAL A 117 4.53 -6.82 1.94
N ILE A 118 4.15 -5.55 1.71
CA ILE A 118 5.08 -4.42 1.79
C ILE A 118 5.63 -4.25 3.21
N ARG A 119 4.78 -4.37 4.24
CA ARG A 119 5.21 -4.31 5.63
C ARG A 119 6.19 -5.44 5.97
N MET A 120 5.87 -6.69 5.56
CA MET A 120 6.78 -7.82 5.75
C MET A 120 8.14 -7.58 5.10
N LEU A 121 8.17 -7.01 3.89
CA LEU A 121 9.40 -6.65 3.21
C LEU A 121 10.19 -5.55 3.96
N ALA A 122 9.50 -4.52 4.45
CA ALA A 122 10.10 -3.44 5.22
C ALA A 122 10.78 -3.96 6.49
N GLU A 123 10.11 -4.86 7.24
CA GLU A 123 10.66 -5.50 8.43
C GLU A 123 11.85 -6.42 8.09
N TYR A 124 11.76 -7.20 7.02
CA TYR A 124 12.83 -8.10 6.58
C TYR A 124 14.09 -7.36 6.14
N LEU A 125 13.95 -6.25 5.43
CA LEU A 125 15.08 -5.44 4.94
C LEU A 125 15.64 -4.52 6.01
N GLY A 126 14.82 -4.12 6.97
CA GLY A 126 15.05 -3.02 7.90
C GLY A 126 14.65 -1.67 7.30
N HIS A 127 14.12 -0.79 8.12
CA HIS A 127 13.49 0.46 7.69
C HIS A 127 14.39 1.37 6.86
N ASP A 128 15.67 1.49 7.19
CA ASP A 128 16.61 2.33 6.43
C ASP A 128 16.87 1.77 5.03
N THR A 129 17.12 0.47 4.92
CA THR A 129 17.34 -0.18 3.62
C THR A 129 16.08 -0.14 2.76
N PHE A 130 14.92 -0.36 3.37
CA PHE A 130 13.63 -0.25 2.70
C PHE A 130 13.39 1.16 2.15
N ARG A 131 13.57 2.19 2.98
CA ARG A 131 13.47 3.60 2.58
C ARG A 131 14.40 3.93 1.42
N ASP A 132 15.66 3.52 1.49
CA ASP A 132 16.64 3.81 0.45
C ASP A 132 16.35 3.02 -0.85
N GLY A 133 15.81 1.81 -0.75
CA GLY A 133 15.27 1.05 -1.87
C GLY A 133 14.12 1.77 -2.57
N LEU A 134 13.17 2.29 -1.81
CA LEU A 134 12.07 3.10 -2.35
C LEU A 134 12.56 4.39 -3.00
N ARG A 135 13.51 5.10 -2.36
CA ARG A 135 14.12 6.30 -2.95
C ARG A 135 14.78 5.99 -4.29
N HIS A 136 15.48 4.86 -4.36
CA HIS A 136 16.09 4.41 -5.61
C HIS A 136 15.05 4.11 -6.67
N TYR A 137 14.00 3.36 -6.33
CA TYR A 137 12.89 3.01 -7.21
C TYR A 137 12.19 4.26 -7.77
N LEU A 138 11.73 5.14 -6.90
CA LEU A 138 11.02 6.36 -7.28
C LEU A 138 11.88 7.30 -8.14
N LYS A 139 13.17 7.46 -7.80
CA LYS A 139 14.08 8.30 -8.59
C LYS A 139 14.39 7.71 -9.96
N LYS A 140 14.64 6.40 -10.03
CA LYS A 140 14.97 5.69 -11.27
C LYS A 140 13.82 5.69 -12.27
N HIS A 141 12.60 5.58 -11.76
CA HIS A 141 11.40 5.42 -12.57
C HIS A 141 10.48 6.65 -12.57
N SER A 142 10.97 7.82 -12.15
CA SER A 142 10.19 9.06 -12.12
C SER A 142 9.56 9.35 -13.47
N TYR A 143 8.26 9.65 -13.46
CA TYR A 143 7.42 9.94 -14.64
C TYR A 143 7.33 8.80 -15.66
N ASN A 144 7.55 7.56 -15.21
CA ASN A 144 7.45 6.36 -16.03
C ASN A 144 6.50 5.34 -15.41
N ASN A 145 6.25 4.28 -16.19
CA ASN A 145 5.45 3.14 -15.78
C ASN A 145 6.36 1.98 -15.35
N THR A 146 5.90 1.20 -14.38
CA THR A 146 6.63 0.05 -13.85
C THR A 146 5.74 -1.17 -13.68
N GLU A 147 6.37 -2.34 -13.71
CA GLU A 147 5.85 -3.63 -13.27
C GLU A 147 6.51 -4.00 -11.94
N THR A 148 5.98 -5.00 -11.27
CA THR A 148 6.48 -5.50 -9.97
C THR A 148 7.98 -5.83 -9.99
N VAL A 149 8.50 -6.35 -11.11
CA VAL A 149 9.92 -6.74 -11.23
C VAL A 149 10.87 -5.55 -11.01
N GLN A 150 10.55 -4.37 -11.51
CA GLN A 150 11.40 -3.18 -11.33
C GLN A 150 11.46 -2.71 -9.87
N LEU A 151 10.40 -2.95 -9.10
CA LEU A 151 10.41 -2.71 -7.66
C LEU A 151 11.42 -3.64 -6.97
N TRP A 152 11.33 -4.95 -7.24
CA TRP A 152 12.25 -5.94 -6.66
C TRP A 152 13.70 -5.68 -7.02
N GLU A 153 14.01 -5.40 -8.28
CA GLU A 153 15.35 -5.02 -8.74
C GLU A 153 15.91 -3.81 -7.98
N SER A 154 15.05 -2.84 -7.67
CA SER A 154 15.46 -1.66 -6.91
C SER A 154 15.84 -2.00 -5.48
N PHE A 155 15.06 -2.88 -4.82
CA PHE A 155 15.39 -3.37 -3.48
C PHE A 155 16.63 -4.26 -3.48
N GLU A 156 16.80 -5.17 -4.45
CA GLU A 156 17.99 -6.01 -4.55
C GLU A 156 19.27 -5.18 -4.71
N LYS A 157 19.20 -4.14 -5.54
CA LYS A 157 20.34 -3.23 -5.76
C LYS A 157 20.82 -2.56 -4.49
N ILE A 158 19.91 -2.16 -3.61
CA ILE A 158 20.24 -1.43 -2.37
C ILE A 158 20.55 -2.41 -1.23
N SER A 159 19.72 -3.43 -1.04
CA SER A 159 19.87 -4.37 0.08
C SER A 159 20.98 -5.40 -0.09
N LYS A 160 21.38 -5.67 -1.36
CA LYS A 160 22.27 -6.78 -1.73
C LYS A 160 21.69 -8.16 -1.37
N LYS A 161 20.41 -8.24 -1.05
CA LYS A 161 19.68 -9.50 -0.80
C LYS A 161 18.91 -9.90 -2.05
N ASN A 162 18.72 -11.21 -2.25
CA ASN A 162 17.92 -11.71 -3.38
C ASN A 162 16.43 -11.64 -3.02
N VAL A 163 15.80 -10.52 -3.34
CA VAL A 163 14.37 -10.26 -3.03
C VAL A 163 13.46 -10.94 -4.04
N VAL A 164 13.89 -11.08 -5.28
CA VAL A 164 13.10 -11.73 -6.36
C VAL A 164 12.80 -13.21 -6.07
N LYS A 165 13.65 -13.87 -5.28
CA LYS A 165 13.48 -15.29 -4.92
C LYS A 165 12.84 -15.52 -3.55
N MET A 166 12.46 -14.47 -2.86
CA MET A 166 11.81 -14.51 -1.57
C MET A 166 10.31 -14.79 -1.71
#